data_81590c354b0a245eafcadc8b979483cb
#
_entry.id   81590c354b0a245eafcadc8b979483cb
#
_cell.length_a   1.000
_cell.length_b   1.000
_cell.length_c   1.000
_cell.angle_alpha   90.00
_cell.angle_beta   90.00
_cell.angle_gamma   90.00
#
_symmetry.space_group_name_H-M   'P 1'
#
loop_
_entity.id
_entity.type
_entity.pdbx_description
1 polymer ?
#
loop_
_entity_poly.entity_id
_entity_poly.type
_entity_poly.pdbx_seq_one_letter_code
_entity_poly.pdbx_strand_id
1 'polypeptide(L)'
;MVTCFRTNKHYDHEIRFHLVTAKHNDVVITKRPKDTMYMPDVIDDPNLYVIYVMRDPRDVIVSRHGKNREMYYSNIRLWRELHACARPLFGHDRFLCIRYEDFVNNPDVTQSRITAKFPWLEKQYKFSEYHQHAQVSEKSKVAMRNVRPIAPSSVGVWRKHLGRIVEQQAIHGSMTPDLVDCGYESSSNWETVLDGVLADKSGSLYPEKTHLWLKISQRVNALRKIAIYRRKRRLA
;
A
#
# COMPACT_ATOMS: atom_id res chain seq x y z
N MET A 1 -3.25 8.90 9.02
CA MET A 1 -1.97 9.66 9.09
C MET A 1 -2.22 11.17 9.02
N VAL A 2 -2.84 11.71 8.01
CA VAL A 2 -3.09 13.17 7.85
C VAL A 2 -3.76 13.77 9.08
N THR A 3 -4.73 13.10 9.69
CA THR A 3 -5.40 13.54 10.92
C THR A 3 -4.46 13.56 12.14
N CYS A 4 -3.52 12.63 12.24
CA CYS A 4 -2.73 12.39 13.45
C CYS A 4 -1.35 13.06 13.45
N PHE A 5 -0.97 13.67 12.34
CA PHE A 5 0.25 14.45 12.21
C PHE A 5 -0.08 15.86 11.72
N ARG A 6 0.71 16.82 12.13
CA ARG A 6 0.57 18.19 11.66
C ARG A 6 0.97 18.28 10.19
N THR A 7 0.07 18.74 9.33
CA THR A 7 0.29 18.90 7.90
C THR A 7 -0.22 20.26 7.43
N ASN A 8 0.46 20.86 6.47
CA ASN A 8 0.07 22.16 5.92
C ASN A 8 -0.93 22.02 4.77
N LYS A 9 -0.96 20.85 4.12
CA LYS A 9 -1.91 20.53 3.05
C LYS A 9 -2.55 19.19 3.27
N HIS A 10 -3.86 19.16 3.13
CA HIS A 10 -4.68 17.98 3.17
C HIS A 10 -5.20 17.65 1.77
N TYR A 11 -5.04 16.37 1.35
CA TYR A 11 -5.63 15.85 0.13
C TYR A 11 -6.61 14.73 0.47
N ASP A 12 -7.87 14.93 0.16
CA ASP A 12 -8.95 13.97 0.43
C ASP A 12 -8.88 12.68 -0.38
N HIS A 13 -8.13 12.70 -1.48
CA HIS A 13 -8.05 11.58 -2.42
C HIS A 13 -6.61 11.21 -2.74
N GLU A 14 -6.45 10.01 -3.31
CA GLU A 14 -5.17 9.51 -3.84
C GLU A 14 -4.63 10.44 -4.94
N ILE A 15 -3.86 11.44 -4.55
CA ILE A 15 -3.14 12.28 -5.50
C ILE A 15 -1.83 11.58 -5.92
N ARG A 16 -1.48 11.69 -7.18
CA ARG A 16 -0.21 11.17 -7.69
C ARG A 16 0.94 12.00 -7.16
N PHE A 17 1.99 11.37 -6.62
CA PHE A 17 3.14 12.05 -6.00
C PHE A 17 3.76 13.13 -6.90
N HIS A 18 3.87 12.90 -8.22
CA HIS A 18 4.44 13.84 -9.18
C HIS A 18 3.56 15.06 -9.49
N LEU A 19 2.30 15.07 -9.01
CA LEU A 19 1.40 16.22 -9.14
C LEU A 19 1.38 17.10 -7.89
N VAL A 20 1.94 16.61 -6.78
CA VAL A 20 2.00 17.37 -5.53
C VAL A 20 2.90 18.58 -5.70
N THR A 21 2.41 19.72 -5.25
CA THR A 21 3.18 20.95 -5.07
C THR A 21 3.22 21.27 -3.59
N ALA A 22 4.41 21.35 -3.03
CA ALA A 22 4.64 21.82 -1.66
C ALA A 22 5.46 23.11 -1.73
N LYS A 23 5.13 24.08 -0.89
CA LYS A 23 6.01 25.24 -0.64
C LYS A 23 7.11 24.83 0.33
N HIS A 24 8.14 25.63 0.41
CA HIS A 24 9.18 25.46 1.43
C HIS A 24 8.51 25.34 2.82
N ASN A 25 8.92 24.34 3.61
CA ASN A 25 8.36 23.99 4.91
C ASN A 25 6.95 23.37 4.95
N ASP A 26 6.32 23.07 3.81
CA ASP A 26 5.05 22.35 3.82
C ASP A 26 5.26 20.86 4.09
N VAL A 27 4.53 20.30 5.04
CA VAL A 27 4.40 18.84 5.21
C VAL A 27 3.15 18.36 4.46
N VAL A 28 3.36 17.59 3.41
CA VAL A 28 2.29 17.05 2.57
C VAL A 28 2.30 15.52 2.61
N ILE A 29 1.20 14.93 3.03
CA ILE A 29 1.04 13.47 3.05
C ILE A 29 0.13 13.04 1.90
N THR A 30 0.60 12.12 1.07
CA THR A 30 -0.17 11.49 0.00
C THR A 30 -0.18 9.99 0.17
N LYS A 31 -1.21 9.32 -0.35
CA LYS A 31 -1.31 7.85 -0.27
C LYS A 31 -1.76 7.31 -1.61
N ARG A 32 -0.90 6.49 -2.23
CA ARG A 32 -1.23 5.76 -3.44
C ARG A 32 -0.33 4.53 -3.58
N PRO A 33 -0.87 3.30 -3.41
CA PRO A 33 -0.05 2.08 -3.43
C PRO A 33 0.78 1.92 -4.70
N LYS A 34 0.24 2.26 -5.89
CA LYS A 34 0.96 2.15 -7.16
C LYS A 34 2.16 3.09 -7.30
N ASP A 35 2.24 4.14 -6.50
CA ASP A 35 3.38 5.05 -6.57
C ASP A 35 4.67 4.42 -6.00
N THR A 36 4.55 3.28 -5.28
CA THR A 36 5.69 2.46 -4.85
C THR A 36 6.61 2.09 -6.02
N MET A 37 6.06 1.88 -7.22
CA MET A 37 6.86 1.54 -8.42
C MET A 37 7.86 2.63 -8.86
N TYR A 38 7.70 3.86 -8.36
CA TYR A 38 8.59 4.98 -8.70
C TYR A 38 9.63 5.26 -7.62
N MET A 39 9.45 4.71 -6.42
CA MET A 39 10.28 5.05 -5.26
C MET A 39 11.77 4.77 -5.48
N PRO A 40 12.20 3.66 -6.12
CA PRO A 40 13.62 3.44 -6.41
C PRO A 40 14.26 4.56 -7.23
N ASP A 41 13.50 5.21 -8.10
CA ASP A 41 14.00 6.28 -8.97
C ASP A 41 14.00 7.68 -8.31
N VAL A 42 13.34 7.86 -7.17
CA VAL A 42 13.13 9.20 -6.56
C VAL A 42 13.45 9.26 -5.05
N ILE A 43 13.79 8.15 -4.42
CA ILE A 43 14.04 8.09 -2.97
C ILE A 43 15.23 8.97 -2.53
N ASP A 44 16.12 9.29 -3.45
CA ASP A 44 17.29 10.16 -3.18
C ASP A 44 16.91 11.63 -3.00
N ASP A 45 15.67 12.04 -3.31
CA ASP A 45 15.18 13.38 -2.99
C ASP A 45 15.20 13.57 -1.45
N PRO A 46 15.96 14.55 -0.92
CA PRO A 46 16.10 14.77 0.52
C PRO A 46 14.78 15.14 1.19
N ASN A 47 13.79 15.61 0.44
CA ASN A 47 12.48 16.02 0.93
C ASN A 47 11.38 14.95 0.71
N LEU A 48 11.74 13.76 0.24
CA LEU A 48 10.81 12.65 0.07
C LEU A 48 11.01 11.59 1.15
N TYR A 49 9.97 11.32 1.90
CA TYR A 49 9.93 10.27 2.91
C TYR A 49 8.81 9.29 2.59
N VAL A 50 9.08 8.02 2.72
CA VAL A 50 8.16 6.95 2.32
C VAL A 50 7.82 6.07 3.51
N ILE A 51 6.53 5.87 3.75
CA ILE A 51 6.02 4.84 4.65
C ILE A 51 5.35 3.78 3.79
N TYR A 52 5.99 2.64 3.69
CA TYR A 52 5.48 1.47 2.98
C TYR A 52 4.74 0.56 3.96
N VAL A 53 3.46 0.35 3.71
CA VAL A 53 2.65 -0.55 4.53
C VAL A 53 2.62 -1.91 3.84
N MET A 54 3.44 -2.83 4.33
CA MET A 54 3.45 -4.23 3.90
C MET A 54 2.29 -4.96 4.57
N ARG A 55 1.59 -5.81 3.82
CA ARG A 55 0.48 -6.62 4.31
C ARG A 55 0.57 -8.02 3.71
N ASP A 56 0.06 -9.02 4.44
CA ASP A 56 -0.07 -10.39 3.94
C ASP A 56 -0.65 -10.36 2.50
N PRO A 57 0.10 -10.84 1.49
CA PRO A 57 -0.35 -10.81 0.10
C PRO A 57 -1.68 -11.53 -0.10
N ARG A 58 -1.98 -12.57 0.68
CA ARG A 58 -3.25 -13.29 0.64
C ARG A 58 -4.42 -12.36 0.99
N ASP A 59 -4.28 -11.53 2.02
CA ASP A 59 -5.30 -10.54 2.40
C ASP A 59 -5.41 -9.39 1.39
N VAL A 60 -4.31 -9.05 0.71
CA VAL A 60 -4.34 -8.02 -0.34
C VAL A 60 -5.14 -8.47 -1.55
N ILE A 61 -4.92 -9.70 -2.03
CA ILE A 61 -5.55 -10.20 -3.27
C ILE A 61 -7.02 -10.59 -3.12
N VAL A 62 -7.50 -10.82 -1.89
CA VAL A 62 -8.91 -11.08 -1.61
C VAL A 62 -9.72 -9.81 -1.31
N SER A 63 -9.07 -8.65 -1.27
CA SER A 63 -9.76 -7.38 -1.07
C SER A 63 -10.66 -7.06 -2.27
N ARG A 64 -11.93 -6.79 -2.02
CA ARG A 64 -12.90 -6.45 -3.07
C ARG A 64 -12.82 -4.97 -3.44
N HIS A 65 -13.10 -4.66 -4.70
CA HIS A 65 -13.15 -3.29 -5.16
C HIS A 65 -14.33 -2.52 -4.52
N GLY A 66 -14.10 -1.30 -4.04
CA GLY A 66 -15.09 -0.55 -3.27
C GLY A 66 -16.38 -0.24 -4.05
N LYS A 67 -16.29 -0.02 -5.37
CA LYS A 67 -17.44 0.32 -6.24
C LYS A 67 -18.02 -0.91 -6.96
N ASN A 68 -17.19 -1.92 -7.24
CA ASN A 68 -17.62 -3.15 -7.87
C ASN A 68 -17.17 -4.34 -7.01
N ARG A 69 -18.07 -4.85 -6.19
CA ARG A 69 -17.78 -5.92 -5.25
C ARG A 69 -17.65 -7.31 -5.88
N GLU A 70 -18.00 -7.46 -7.13
CA GLU A 70 -17.81 -8.70 -7.90
C GLU A 70 -16.35 -8.88 -8.31
N MET A 71 -15.58 -7.77 -8.37
CA MET A 71 -14.18 -7.79 -8.74
C MET A 71 -13.26 -7.65 -7.54
N TYR A 72 -12.15 -8.37 -7.57
CA TYR A 72 -11.05 -8.15 -6.63
C TYR A 72 -10.30 -6.87 -6.99
N TYR A 73 -9.84 -6.14 -5.95
CA TYR A 73 -9.11 -4.89 -6.17
C TYR A 73 -7.74 -5.11 -6.80
N SER A 74 -7.05 -6.20 -6.41
CA SER A 74 -5.67 -6.48 -6.81
C SER A 74 -5.47 -7.97 -7.11
N ASN A 75 -4.26 -8.31 -7.56
CA ASN A 75 -3.78 -9.66 -7.80
C ASN A 75 -2.34 -9.82 -7.32
N ILE A 76 -1.86 -11.07 -7.22
CA ILE A 76 -0.52 -11.36 -6.69
C ILE A 76 0.59 -10.81 -7.60
N ARG A 77 0.39 -10.77 -8.93
CA ARG A 77 1.34 -10.15 -9.87
C ARG A 77 1.63 -8.70 -9.49
N LEU A 78 0.57 -7.89 -9.28
CA LEU A 78 0.75 -6.49 -8.92
C LEU A 78 1.41 -6.33 -7.55
N TRP A 79 1.03 -7.17 -6.58
CA TRP A 79 1.66 -7.18 -5.27
C TRP A 79 3.16 -7.46 -5.37
N ARG A 80 3.55 -8.52 -6.12
CA ARG A 80 4.96 -8.87 -6.37
C ARG A 80 5.73 -7.74 -7.04
N GLU A 81 5.16 -7.10 -8.05
CA GLU A 81 5.77 -5.95 -8.75
C GLU A 81 6.04 -4.77 -7.80
N LEU A 82 5.07 -4.42 -6.96
CA LEU A 82 5.22 -3.32 -6.00
C LEU A 82 6.19 -3.69 -4.87
N HIS A 83 6.12 -4.92 -4.37
CA HIS A 83 7.03 -5.39 -3.32
C HIS A 83 8.48 -5.45 -3.81
N ALA A 84 8.71 -5.92 -5.04
CA ALA A 84 10.04 -5.92 -5.66
C ALA A 84 10.63 -4.50 -5.80
N CYS A 85 9.80 -3.47 -5.98
CA CYS A 85 10.25 -2.08 -5.98
C CYS A 85 10.54 -1.55 -4.56
N ALA A 86 9.78 -1.99 -3.56
CA ALA A 86 9.95 -1.54 -2.18
C ALA A 86 11.14 -2.20 -1.47
N ARG A 87 11.35 -3.49 -1.70
CA ARG A 87 12.30 -4.32 -0.94
C ARG A 87 13.74 -3.80 -0.94
N PRO A 88 14.34 -3.34 -2.06
CA PRO A 88 15.68 -2.76 -2.07
C PRO A 88 15.83 -1.50 -1.22
N LEU A 89 14.70 -0.87 -0.85
CA LEU A 89 14.68 0.35 -0.05
C LEU A 89 14.54 0.07 1.46
N PHE A 90 14.38 -1.18 1.86
CA PHE A 90 14.34 -1.55 3.27
C PHE A 90 15.70 -1.20 3.91
N GLY A 91 15.64 -0.46 5.01
CA GLY A 91 16.85 0.08 5.65
C GLY A 91 17.28 1.48 5.19
N HIS A 92 16.74 2.00 4.08
CA HIS A 92 17.03 3.36 3.65
C HIS A 92 16.52 4.40 4.68
N ASP A 93 17.29 5.48 4.90
CA ASP A 93 16.99 6.46 5.95
C ASP A 93 15.62 7.14 5.78
N ARG A 94 15.20 7.38 4.56
CA ARG A 94 13.92 8.00 4.23
C ARG A 94 12.81 7.01 3.89
N PHE A 95 13.04 5.70 4.14
CA PHE A 95 12.06 4.66 3.89
C PHE A 95 11.76 3.88 5.17
N LEU A 96 10.50 3.77 5.53
CA LEU A 96 10.04 2.98 6.67
C LEU A 96 9.05 1.92 6.21
N CYS A 97 9.39 0.65 6.40
CA CYS A 97 8.46 -0.45 6.22
C CYS A 97 7.72 -0.73 7.54
N ILE A 98 6.39 -0.77 7.48
CA ILE A 98 5.52 -1.17 8.59
C ILE A 98 4.66 -2.35 8.15
N ARG A 99 4.46 -3.33 9.02
CA ARG A 99 3.47 -4.39 8.79
C ARG A 99 2.07 -3.85 9.11
N TYR A 100 1.12 -4.11 8.22
CA TYR A 100 -0.27 -3.72 8.43
C TYR A 100 -0.85 -4.36 9.69
N GLU A 101 -0.50 -5.62 9.94
CA GLU A 101 -0.93 -6.40 11.08
C GLU A 101 -0.47 -5.76 12.41
N ASP A 102 0.81 -5.32 12.47
CA ASP A 102 1.34 -4.59 13.64
C ASP A 102 0.61 -3.25 13.82
N PHE A 103 0.37 -2.55 12.70
CA PHE A 103 -0.31 -1.25 12.73
C PHE A 103 -1.74 -1.36 13.28
N VAL A 104 -2.51 -2.35 12.86
CA VAL A 104 -3.92 -2.47 13.30
C VAL A 104 -4.06 -3.06 14.69
N ASN A 105 -3.08 -3.85 15.15
CA ASN A 105 -3.06 -4.39 16.49
C ASN A 105 -2.52 -3.37 17.53
N ASN A 106 -1.51 -2.59 17.15
CA ASN A 106 -0.82 -1.64 18.03
C ASN A 106 -0.59 -0.30 17.31
N PRO A 107 -1.66 0.48 17.03
CA PRO A 107 -1.57 1.68 16.21
C PRO A 107 -0.63 2.75 16.82
N ASP A 108 -0.66 2.96 18.12
CA ASP A 108 0.15 4.00 18.77
C ASP A 108 1.62 3.62 18.88
N VAL A 109 1.95 2.32 19.02
CA VAL A 109 3.33 1.82 18.92
C VAL A 109 3.86 2.05 17.49
N THR A 110 3.04 1.76 16.48
CA THR A 110 3.40 2.05 15.08
C THR A 110 3.60 3.54 14.86
N GLN A 111 2.76 4.40 15.44
CA GLN A 111 2.95 5.86 15.38
C GLN A 111 4.27 6.28 16.00
N SER A 112 4.65 5.72 17.14
CA SER A 112 5.93 5.99 17.80
C SER A 112 7.13 5.57 16.95
N ARG A 113 7.04 4.43 16.24
CA ARG A 113 8.08 4.00 15.28
C ARG A 113 8.21 5.00 14.12
N ILE A 114 7.10 5.56 13.63
CA ILE A 114 7.11 6.59 12.57
C ILE A 114 7.80 7.85 13.06
N THR A 115 7.46 8.35 14.24
CA THR A 115 8.08 9.57 14.79
C THR A 115 9.54 9.37 15.18
N ALA A 116 9.93 8.19 15.63
CA ALA A 116 11.33 7.85 15.88
C ALA A 116 12.16 7.85 14.58
N LYS A 117 11.60 7.34 13.47
CA LYS A 117 12.26 7.34 12.16
C LYS A 117 12.26 8.71 11.49
N PHE A 118 11.18 9.50 11.68
CA PHE A 118 10.97 10.81 11.08
C PHE A 118 10.65 11.85 12.17
N PRO A 119 11.66 12.31 12.96
CA PRO A 119 11.45 13.16 14.13
C PRO A 119 10.84 14.54 13.82
N TRP A 120 10.99 15.00 12.56
CA TRP A 120 10.39 16.25 12.09
C TRP A 120 8.86 16.17 11.88
N LEU A 121 8.28 14.96 11.92
CA LEU A 121 6.85 14.74 11.73
C LEU A 121 6.11 14.90 13.07
N GLU A 122 5.55 16.08 13.29
CA GLU A 122 4.89 16.45 14.55
C GLU A 122 3.59 15.66 14.76
N LYS A 123 3.51 14.95 15.88
CA LYS A 123 2.30 14.24 16.30
C LYS A 123 1.25 15.23 16.79
N GLN A 124 0.01 15.10 16.31
CA GLN A 124 -1.14 15.89 16.72
C GLN A 124 -2.13 15.08 17.57
N TYR A 125 -2.51 13.90 17.13
CA TYR A 125 -3.39 12.97 17.83
C TYR A 125 -2.81 11.57 17.79
N LYS A 126 -3.25 10.70 18.72
CA LYS A 126 -2.89 9.27 18.66
C LYS A 126 -3.58 8.59 17.48
N PHE A 127 -2.94 7.55 16.95
CA PHE A 127 -3.56 6.76 15.90
C PHE A 127 -4.81 6.01 16.39
N SER A 128 -4.84 5.57 17.64
CA SER A 128 -6.02 4.97 18.27
C SER A 128 -7.22 5.90 18.32
N GLU A 129 -6.99 7.22 18.39
CA GLU A 129 -8.02 8.27 18.52
C GLU A 129 -8.41 8.89 17.17
N TYR A 130 -7.79 8.47 16.04
CA TYR A 130 -7.95 9.15 14.76
C TYR A 130 -9.41 9.29 14.33
N HIS A 131 -10.25 8.33 14.67
CA HIS A 131 -11.66 8.29 14.30
C HIS A 131 -12.50 9.40 14.98
N GLN A 132 -12.03 9.92 16.11
CA GLN A 132 -12.65 11.02 16.84
C GLN A 132 -12.34 12.39 16.23
N HIS A 133 -11.19 12.50 15.53
CA HIS A 133 -10.68 13.75 15.00
C HIS A 133 -10.68 13.82 13.47
N ALA A 134 -10.99 12.73 12.79
CA ALA A 134 -10.91 12.66 11.34
C ALA A 134 -11.99 13.51 10.66
N GLN A 135 -11.55 14.52 9.94
CA GLN A 135 -12.38 15.28 9.01
C GLN A 135 -12.14 14.73 7.60
N VAL A 136 -13.09 14.03 7.06
CA VAL A 136 -13.01 13.40 5.74
C VAL A 136 -14.18 13.84 4.87
N SER A 137 -13.94 13.95 3.56
CA SER A 137 -15.00 14.26 2.61
C SER A 137 -16.05 13.14 2.54
N GLU A 138 -17.26 13.47 2.10
CA GLU A 138 -18.33 12.47 1.94
C GLU A 138 -17.90 11.33 0.99
N LYS A 139 -17.14 11.63 -0.07
CA LYS A 139 -16.57 10.60 -0.96
C LYS A 139 -15.64 9.64 -0.23
N SER A 140 -14.82 10.17 0.67
CA SER A 140 -13.91 9.35 1.49
C SER A 140 -14.67 8.54 2.53
N LYS A 141 -15.70 9.10 3.16
CA LYS A 141 -16.59 8.35 4.07
C LYS A 141 -17.22 7.15 3.38
N VAL A 142 -17.78 7.34 2.19
CA VAL A 142 -18.36 6.24 1.40
C VAL A 142 -17.33 5.18 1.06
N ALA A 143 -16.14 5.58 0.60
CA ALA A 143 -15.05 4.66 0.24
C ALA A 143 -14.55 3.84 1.44
N MET A 144 -14.47 4.45 2.62
CA MET A 144 -14.02 3.82 3.87
C MET A 144 -15.14 3.11 4.65
N ARG A 145 -16.37 3.16 4.17
CA ARG A 145 -17.56 2.70 4.91
C ARG A 145 -17.67 3.37 6.29
N ASN A 146 -17.58 4.70 6.29
CA ASN A 146 -17.52 5.56 7.45
C ASN A 146 -16.15 5.59 8.16
N VAL A 147 -15.97 6.60 9.01
CA VAL A 147 -14.81 6.70 9.90
C VAL A 147 -15.05 5.79 11.09
N ARG A 148 -14.10 4.91 11.39
CA ARG A 148 -14.22 3.91 12.45
C ARG A 148 -12.86 3.71 13.13
N PRO A 149 -12.81 3.20 14.38
CA PRO A 149 -11.56 2.86 15.04
C PRO A 149 -10.69 1.92 14.20
N ILE A 150 -9.37 2.03 14.34
CA ILE A 150 -8.43 1.07 13.78
C ILE A 150 -8.65 -0.27 14.51
N ALA A 151 -8.84 -1.33 13.74
CA ALA A 151 -9.08 -2.67 14.27
C ALA A 151 -8.54 -3.75 13.32
N PRO A 152 -8.16 -4.93 13.82
CA PRO A 152 -7.59 -6.01 13.02
C PRO A 152 -8.62 -6.81 12.20
N SER A 153 -9.82 -6.27 12.01
CA SER A 153 -10.95 -6.95 11.34
C SER A 153 -10.67 -7.42 9.90
N SER A 154 -9.58 -6.96 9.31
CA SER A 154 -9.17 -7.34 7.96
C SER A 154 -7.91 -8.21 7.93
N VAL A 155 -7.45 -8.69 9.08
CA VAL A 155 -6.31 -9.62 9.18
C VAL A 155 -6.83 -11.05 9.06
N GLY A 156 -6.20 -11.85 8.19
CA GLY A 156 -6.54 -13.26 7.98
C GLY A 156 -7.87 -13.48 7.24
N VAL A 157 -8.45 -12.46 6.63
CA VAL A 157 -9.71 -12.55 5.86
C VAL A 157 -9.58 -13.50 4.68
N TRP A 158 -8.38 -13.70 4.17
CA TRP A 158 -8.10 -14.62 3.06
C TRP A 158 -8.61 -16.05 3.33
N ARG A 159 -8.68 -16.49 4.59
CA ARG A 159 -9.22 -17.81 4.97
C ARG A 159 -10.69 -18.02 4.58
N LYS A 160 -11.41 -16.93 4.34
CA LYS A 160 -12.81 -16.94 3.85
C LYS A 160 -12.90 -16.89 2.31
N HIS A 161 -11.75 -16.83 1.64
CA HIS A 161 -11.66 -16.64 0.19
C HIS A 161 -10.63 -17.59 -0.45
N LEU A 162 -10.58 -18.84 0.03
CA LEU A 162 -9.56 -19.82 -0.40
C LEU A 162 -9.58 -20.04 -1.92
N GLY A 163 -10.76 -20.05 -2.54
CA GLY A 163 -10.89 -20.19 -3.99
C GLY A 163 -10.13 -19.13 -4.79
N ARG A 164 -10.06 -17.87 -4.25
CA ARG A 164 -9.25 -16.82 -4.87
C ARG A 164 -7.76 -17.11 -4.75
N ILE A 165 -7.31 -17.67 -3.63
CA ILE A 165 -5.91 -18.07 -3.43
C ILE A 165 -5.54 -19.16 -4.43
N VAL A 166 -6.39 -20.21 -4.55
CA VAL A 166 -6.19 -21.29 -5.51
C VAL A 166 -6.08 -20.76 -6.94
N GLU A 167 -7.00 -19.87 -7.36
CA GLU A 167 -6.94 -19.25 -8.69
C GLU A 167 -5.62 -18.50 -8.93
N GLN A 168 -5.20 -17.68 -7.96
CA GLN A 168 -3.99 -16.89 -8.11
C GLN A 168 -2.72 -17.74 -8.16
N GLN A 169 -2.66 -18.83 -7.40
CA GLN A 169 -1.55 -19.77 -7.48
C GLN A 169 -1.55 -20.55 -8.81
N ALA A 170 -2.71 -20.90 -9.33
CA ALA A 170 -2.82 -21.56 -10.65
C ALA A 170 -2.31 -20.65 -11.79
N ILE A 171 -2.51 -19.34 -11.71
CA ILE A 171 -2.08 -18.38 -12.74
C ILE A 171 -0.61 -17.96 -12.58
N HIS A 172 -0.13 -17.80 -11.35
CA HIS A 172 1.12 -17.11 -11.03
C HIS A 172 2.14 -17.96 -10.25
N GLY A 173 1.83 -19.23 -9.99
CA GLY A 173 2.63 -20.13 -9.15
C GLY A 173 2.45 -19.88 -7.65
N SER A 174 3.04 -20.76 -6.85
CA SER A 174 2.94 -20.73 -5.38
C SER A 174 3.28 -19.35 -4.80
N MET A 175 2.53 -18.97 -3.77
CA MET A 175 2.78 -17.78 -2.97
C MET A 175 3.74 -18.05 -1.78
N THR A 176 4.09 -19.30 -1.53
CA THR A 176 4.94 -19.68 -0.39
C THR A 176 6.27 -18.93 -0.37
N PRO A 177 7.01 -18.76 -1.48
CA PRO A 177 8.25 -17.98 -1.45
C PRO A 177 8.05 -16.55 -0.97
N ASP A 178 6.99 -15.88 -1.41
CA ASP A 178 6.67 -14.51 -1.00
C ASP A 178 6.32 -14.43 0.49
N LEU A 179 5.55 -15.42 0.98
CA LEU A 179 5.10 -15.49 2.37
C LEU A 179 6.25 -15.79 3.33
N VAL A 180 7.15 -16.68 2.95
CA VAL A 180 8.35 -17.02 3.74
C VAL A 180 9.30 -15.81 3.77
N ASP A 181 9.56 -15.21 2.63
CA ASP A 181 10.42 -14.04 2.53
C ASP A 181 9.92 -12.85 3.37
N CYS A 182 8.61 -12.65 3.44
CA CYS A 182 7.98 -11.61 4.26
C CYS A 182 7.71 -12.05 5.71
N GLY A 183 8.01 -13.29 6.09
CA GLY A 183 7.82 -13.81 7.45
C GLY A 183 6.34 -13.98 7.85
N TYR A 184 5.47 -14.29 6.89
CA TYR A 184 4.08 -14.67 7.14
C TYR A 184 3.90 -16.16 7.33
N GLU A 185 4.76 -16.96 6.70
CA GLU A 185 4.81 -18.42 6.85
C GLU A 185 6.25 -18.88 7.00
N SER A 186 6.46 -20.08 7.54
CA SER A 186 7.78 -20.70 7.65
C SER A 186 8.03 -21.78 6.58
N SER A 187 6.97 -22.27 5.93
CA SER A 187 7.00 -23.36 4.95
C SER A 187 5.75 -23.36 4.08
N SER A 188 5.61 -24.35 3.21
CA SER A 188 4.42 -24.58 2.39
C SER A 188 3.24 -25.24 3.13
N ASN A 189 3.37 -25.60 4.38
CA ASN A 189 2.33 -26.32 5.14
C ASN A 189 0.99 -25.55 5.20
N TRP A 190 1.02 -24.24 5.07
CA TRP A 190 -0.21 -23.43 5.00
C TRP A 190 -1.07 -23.77 3.77
N GLU A 191 -0.49 -24.34 2.70
CA GLU A 191 -1.21 -24.69 1.47
C GLU A 191 -2.19 -25.85 1.66
N THR A 192 -2.04 -26.65 2.71
CA THR A 192 -2.95 -27.78 3.01
C THR A 192 -4.41 -27.34 3.17
N VAL A 193 -4.67 -26.09 3.58
CA VAL A 193 -6.03 -25.56 3.67
C VAL A 193 -6.67 -25.32 2.31
N LEU A 194 -5.90 -25.42 1.21
CA LEU A 194 -6.36 -25.23 -0.15
C LEU A 194 -6.77 -26.55 -0.82
N ASP A 195 -6.50 -27.70 -0.18
CA ASP A 195 -6.77 -29.01 -0.74
C ASP A 195 -8.28 -29.18 -1.02
N GLY A 196 -8.60 -29.57 -2.24
CA GLY A 196 -9.99 -29.76 -2.67
C GLY A 196 -10.79 -28.45 -2.88
N VAL A 197 -10.19 -27.28 -2.70
CA VAL A 197 -10.88 -26.01 -2.90
C VAL A 197 -10.97 -25.65 -4.38
N LEU A 198 -12.18 -25.35 -4.84
CA LEU A 198 -12.41 -24.89 -6.20
C LEU A 198 -11.94 -23.44 -6.40
N ALA A 199 -11.32 -23.16 -7.56
CA ALA A 199 -10.86 -21.84 -7.92
C ALA A 199 -12.02 -20.84 -8.11
N ASP A 200 -11.90 -19.65 -7.50
CA ASP A 200 -12.78 -18.50 -7.74
C ASP A 200 -12.28 -17.71 -8.95
N LYS A 201 -12.98 -17.83 -10.07
CA LYS A 201 -12.62 -17.18 -11.34
C LYS A 201 -13.05 -15.70 -11.43
N SER A 202 -13.44 -15.07 -10.35
CA SER A 202 -13.75 -13.64 -10.32
C SER A 202 -12.53 -12.81 -10.73
N GLY A 203 -12.71 -11.92 -11.68
CA GLY A 203 -11.64 -11.07 -12.21
C GLY A 203 -11.10 -10.08 -11.18
N SER A 204 -9.98 -9.45 -11.50
CA SER A 204 -9.42 -8.33 -10.73
C SER A 204 -9.37 -7.03 -11.56
N LEU A 205 -9.34 -5.89 -10.85
CA LEU A 205 -9.25 -4.57 -11.49
C LEU A 205 -7.99 -4.43 -12.36
N TYR A 206 -6.93 -5.14 -11.99
CA TYR A 206 -5.67 -5.16 -12.74
C TYR A 206 -5.55 -6.47 -13.52
N PRO A 207 -5.05 -6.44 -14.77
CA PRO A 207 -4.92 -7.64 -15.60
C PRO A 207 -4.00 -8.66 -14.93
N GLU A 208 -4.36 -9.94 -15.02
CA GLU A 208 -3.53 -11.05 -14.49
C GLU A 208 -2.22 -11.19 -15.27
N LYS A 209 -2.26 -10.98 -16.58
CA LYS A 209 -1.07 -11.02 -17.45
C LYS A 209 -0.86 -9.66 -18.11
N THR A 210 0.41 -9.29 -18.33
CA THR A 210 0.78 -8.06 -19.04
C THR A 210 1.55 -8.42 -20.30
N HIS A 211 1.11 -7.88 -21.43
CA HIS A 211 1.85 -7.99 -22.68
C HIS A 211 3.08 -7.09 -22.69
N LEU A 212 4.09 -7.42 -23.47
CA LEU A 212 5.34 -6.66 -23.58
C LEU A 212 5.10 -5.18 -23.87
N TRP A 213 4.22 -4.87 -24.81
CA TRP A 213 3.86 -3.49 -25.15
C TRP A 213 3.29 -2.70 -23.97
N LEU A 214 2.50 -3.34 -23.13
CA LEU A 214 1.98 -2.70 -21.92
C LEU A 214 3.10 -2.40 -20.92
N LYS A 215 4.06 -3.30 -20.75
CA LYS A 215 5.24 -3.09 -19.91
C LYS A 215 6.08 -1.91 -20.40
N ILE A 216 6.34 -1.83 -21.72
CA ILE A 216 7.08 -0.73 -22.34
C ILE A 216 6.33 0.59 -22.11
N SER A 217 5.03 0.65 -22.42
CA SER A 217 4.21 1.83 -22.21
C SER A 217 4.19 2.27 -20.75
N GLN A 218 4.10 1.32 -19.82
CA GLN A 218 4.17 1.60 -18.38
C GLN A 218 5.55 2.19 -17.99
N ARG A 219 6.64 1.68 -18.54
CA ARG A 219 7.99 2.20 -18.29
C ARG A 219 8.17 3.63 -18.84
N VAL A 220 7.74 3.88 -20.04
CA VAL A 220 7.76 5.24 -20.66
C VAL A 220 6.94 6.22 -19.80
N ASN A 221 5.74 5.83 -19.41
CA ASN A 221 4.90 6.63 -18.53
C ASN A 221 5.54 6.87 -17.14
N ALA A 222 6.27 5.88 -16.63
CA ALA A 222 7.00 6.02 -15.38
C ALA A 222 8.10 7.08 -15.50
N LEU A 223 8.95 6.98 -16.53
CA LEU A 223 10.02 7.95 -16.79
C LEU A 223 9.47 9.37 -16.95
N ARG A 224 8.38 9.53 -17.70
CA ARG A 224 7.70 10.83 -17.82
C ARG A 224 7.27 11.41 -16.48
N LYS A 225 6.68 10.61 -15.61
CA LYS A 225 6.23 11.07 -14.28
C LYS A 225 7.40 11.42 -13.37
N ILE A 226 8.48 10.64 -13.42
CA ILE A 226 9.71 10.91 -12.69
C ILE A 226 10.33 12.23 -13.18
N ALA A 227 10.37 12.46 -14.49
CA ALA A 227 10.86 13.72 -15.07
C ALA A 227 10.02 14.93 -14.61
N ILE A 228 8.68 14.81 -14.60
CA ILE A 228 7.78 15.85 -14.07
C ILE A 228 8.06 16.11 -12.59
N TYR A 229 8.22 15.06 -11.78
CA TYR A 229 8.54 15.17 -10.37
C TYR A 229 9.86 15.91 -10.17
N ARG A 230 10.94 15.48 -10.81
CA ARG A 230 12.28 16.09 -10.71
C ARG A 230 12.29 17.55 -11.17
N ARG A 231 11.56 17.88 -12.25
CA ARG A 231 11.43 19.27 -12.72
C ARG A 231 10.75 20.17 -11.67
N LYS A 232 9.67 19.70 -11.05
CA LYS A 232 8.97 20.46 -10.00
C LYS A 232 9.84 20.68 -8.76
N ARG A 233 10.67 19.71 -8.39
CA ARG A 233 11.59 19.81 -7.24
C ARG A 233 12.73 20.80 -7.48
N ARG A 234 13.17 21.00 -8.72
CA ARG A 234 14.18 22.01 -9.08
C ARG A 234 13.63 23.44 -9.08
N LEU A 235 12.33 23.60 -9.15
CA LEU A 235 11.64 24.88 -9.22
C LEU A 235 11.02 25.29 -7.85
N ALA A 236 11.06 24.43 -6.86
CA ALA A 236 10.58 24.65 -5.50
C ALA A 236 11.75 24.87 -4.55
#